data_f52b2991099960af832a37fb532abb25
#
_entry.id   f52b2991099960af832a37fb532abb25
#
_cell.length_a   1.000
_cell.length_b   1.000
_cell.length_c   1.000
_cell.angle_alpha   90.00
_cell.angle_beta   90.00
_cell.angle_gamma   90.00
#
_symmetry.space_group_name_H-M   'P 1'
#
loop_
_entity.id
_entity.type
_entity.pdbx_description
1 polymer ?
#
loop_
_entity_poly.entity_id
_entity_poly.type
_entity_poly.pdbx_seq_one_letter_code
_entity_poly.pdbx_strand_id
1 'polypeptide(L)'
;MPALLPDEVLLREALEIPDAAPVVLRTREPLGAGTVTGFEVIGADGHTATYFVDTSGRRVAQETGLATGTPDAPGERIWLHPQDPHLPALAPVAFGDAARTLLHRIGREVVEAPELVAYRAGRRAVFRVVCRDGIRWVKVIRPERVERIVGLHALLADAALHVPQIEAWADAGLLVLPQASGRPAVDVAPPASVFLDDVDRWRAAMADAPLENRARSGLPERAEWYTARLVPRLAPEAAERLRAHAARVAAVVGDDGVLTVIHGDLHFGQLFLDDAGRMSGVIDVDTAGLGTAADDSAAFISHALASAALAPGARGGWAREIGVAALERWDDPAAHVRERVAVHLWGHALGADDLGDAARRDVLLATADALLADEDVPKDGLMDGFGTP
;
A
#
# COMPACT_ATOMS: atom_id res chain seq x y z
N MET A 1 -31.67 13.04 3.45
CA MET A 1 -30.22 13.05 3.72
C MET A 1 -29.74 11.60 3.69
N PRO A 2 -28.55 11.29 3.15
CA PRO A 2 -28.01 9.95 3.32
C PRO A 2 -27.87 9.65 4.81
N ALA A 3 -28.06 8.38 5.20
CA ALA A 3 -27.85 7.95 6.58
C ALA A 3 -26.37 8.14 6.94
N LEU A 4 -26.10 8.68 8.14
CA LEU A 4 -24.74 8.81 8.66
C LEU A 4 -24.11 7.42 8.85
N LEU A 5 -22.79 7.33 8.67
CA LEU A 5 -22.07 6.11 9.00
C LEU A 5 -22.12 5.86 10.53
N PRO A 6 -22.19 4.62 10.99
CA PRO A 6 -22.14 4.31 12.43
C PRO A 6 -20.92 4.95 13.12
N ASP A 7 -19.76 4.94 12.44
CA ASP A 7 -18.50 5.53 12.94
C ASP A 7 -18.63 7.06 13.11
N GLU A 8 -19.39 7.74 12.22
CA GLU A 8 -19.64 9.19 12.33
C GLU A 8 -20.61 9.49 13.47
N VAL A 9 -21.64 8.68 13.65
CA VAL A 9 -22.58 8.83 14.78
C VAL A 9 -21.81 8.72 16.10
N LEU A 10 -20.98 7.70 16.24
CA LEU A 10 -20.14 7.51 17.41
C LEU A 10 -19.22 8.71 17.69
N LEU A 11 -18.57 9.24 16.62
CA LEU A 11 -17.72 10.42 16.74
C LEU A 11 -18.48 11.64 17.25
N ARG A 12 -19.67 11.90 16.67
CA ARG A 12 -20.51 13.06 17.03
C ARG A 12 -20.99 12.97 18.47
N GLU A 13 -21.44 11.80 18.89
CA GLU A 13 -21.91 11.56 20.27
C GLU A 13 -20.75 11.72 21.28
N ALA A 14 -19.60 11.10 21.02
CA ALA A 14 -18.47 11.10 21.94
C ALA A 14 -17.81 12.47 22.13
N LEU A 15 -17.83 13.32 21.09
CA LEU A 15 -17.21 14.65 21.10
C LEU A 15 -18.24 15.79 21.20
N GLU A 16 -19.53 15.47 21.40
CA GLU A 16 -20.64 16.42 21.46
C GLU A 16 -20.67 17.37 20.25
N ILE A 17 -20.37 16.82 19.05
CA ILE A 17 -20.33 17.61 17.81
C ILE A 17 -21.76 17.96 17.37
N PRO A 18 -22.13 19.24 17.22
CA PRO A 18 -23.44 19.63 16.76
C PRO A 18 -23.77 19.05 15.39
N ASP A 19 -25.05 18.70 15.13
CA ASP A 19 -25.50 18.15 13.85
C ASP A 19 -25.15 19.05 12.66
N ALA A 20 -25.17 20.36 12.87
CA ALA A 20 -24.86 21.37 11.84
C ALA A 20 -23.34 21.52 11.57
N ALA A 21 -22.46 20.98 12.42
CA ALA A 21 -21.03 21.08 12.22
C ALA A 21 -20.57 20.16 11.09
N PRO A 22 -19.73 20.66 10.16
CA PRO A 22 -19.20 19.86 9.07
C PRO A 22 -18.28 18.74 9.58
N VAL A 23 -18.61 17.50 9.24
CA VAL A 23 -17.77 16.32 9.44
C VAL A 23 -17.58 15.66 8.09
N VAL A 24 -16.34 15.54 7.66
CA VAL A 24 -15.99 15.04 6.32
C VAL A 24 -15.24 13.72 6.45
N LEU A 25 -15.79 12.65 5.90
CA LEU A 25 -15.10 11.36 5.78
C LEU A 25 -13.86 11.51 4.88
N ARG A 26 -12.69 11.08 5.36
CA ARG A 26 -11.43 11.11 4.60
C ARG A 26 -10.93 9.72 4.26
N THR A 27 -10.95 8.81 5.22
CA THR A 27 -10.44 7.46 5.04
C THR A 27 -11.30 6.48 5.81
N ARG A 28 -11.40 5.25 5.30
CA ARG A 28 -11.98 4.12 6.00
C ARG A 28 -11.22 2.85 5.62
N GLU A 29 -10.49 2.30 6.57
CA GLU A 29 -9.68 1.12 6.35
C GLU A 29 -10.07 -0.02 7.28
N PRO A 30 -10.10 -1.27 6.78
CA PRO A 30 -10.31 -2.42 7.65
C PRO A 30 -9.08 -2.63 8.55
N LEU A 31 -9.34 -2.90 9.82
CA LEU A 31 -8.34 -3.27 10.80
C LEU A 31 -8.95 -4.27 11.76
N GLY A 32 -8.29 -5.41 12.02
CA GLY A 32 -8.83 -6.43 12.92
C GLY A 32 -10.23 -6.89 12.50
N ALA A 33 -11.16 -6.92 13.43
CA ALA A 33 -12.55 -7.31 13.19
C ALA A 33 -13.43 -6.16 12.67
N GLY A 34 -12.93 -4.91 12.69
CA GLY A 34 -13.67 -3.72 12.31
C GLY A 34 -12.91 -2.81 11.34
N THR A 35 -13.02 -1.51 11.56
CA THR A 35 -12.42 -0.46 10.70
C THR A 35 -11.72 0.59 11.54
N VAL A 36 -10.81 1.34 10.90
CA VAL A 36 -10.36 2.66 11.35
C VAL A 36 -10.84 3.68 10.34
N THR A 37 -11.66 4.61 10.79
CA THR A 37 -12.31 5.60 9.94
C THR A 37 -11.83 7.00 10.33
N GLY A 38 -11.28 7.75 9.39
CA GLY A 38 -10.77 9.11 9.57
C GLY A 38 -11.76 10.16 9.13
N PHE A 39 -12.00 11.14 10.00
CA PHE A 39 -12.89 12.27 9.76
C PHE A 39 -12.17 13.60 9.99
N GLU A 40 -12.40 14.56 9.12
CA GLU A 40 -12.11 15.97 9.39
C GLU A 40 -13.32 16.65 10.02
N VAL A 41 -13.10 17.27 11.15
CA VAL A 41 -14.10 18.06 11.89
C VAL A 41 -13.68 19.52 11.81
N ILE A 42 -14.58 20.37 11.31
CA ILE A 42 -14.33 21.82 11.23
C ILE A 42 -14.99 22.46 12.45
N GLY A 43 -14.17 23.02 13.33
CA GLY A 43 -14.61 23.73 14.53
C GLY A 43 -15.29 25.07 14.20
N ALA A 44 -16.02 25.62 15.17
CA ALA A 44 -16.69 26.91 15.04
C ALA A 44 -15.69 28.08 14.81
N ASP A 45 -14.44 27.91 15.19
CA ASP A 45 -13.32 28.83 14.98
C ASP A 45 -12.65 28.67 13.59
N GLY A 46 -13.15 27.75 12.75
CA GLY A 46 -12.62 27.44 11.43
C GLY A 46 -11.39 26.52 11.43
N HIS A 47 -10.90 26.09 12.61
CA HIS A 47 -9.83 25.10 12.66
C HIS A 47 -10.32 23.72 12.28
N THR A 48 -9.51 23.02 11.50
CA THR A 48 -9.78 21.64 11.10
C THR A 48 -8.97 20.68 11.96
N ALA A 49 -9.64 19.71 12.56
CA ALA A 49 -9.02 18.63 13.32
C ALA A 49 -9.34 17.27 12.68
N THR A 50 -8.36 16.38 12.62
CA THR A 50 -8.56 15.04 12.07
C THR A 50 -8.68 14.03 13.20
N TYR A 51 -9.86 13.44 13.32
CA TYR A 51 -10.16 12.39 14.29
C TYR A 51 -10.27 11.03 13.60
N PHE A 52 -9.93 9.99 14.34
CA PHE A 52 -10.08 8.61 13.90
C PHE A 52 -10.99 7.86 14.87
N VAL A 53 -11.90 7.08 14.31
CA VAL A 53 -12.75 6.13 15.01
C VAL A 53 -12.26 4.73 14.69
N ASP A 54 -11.90 3.96 15.70
CA ASP A 54 -11.42 2.58 15.60
C ASP A 54 -12.40 1.61 16.24
N THR A 55 -12.94 0.72 15.45
CA THR A 55 -13.83 -0.37 15.86
C THR A 55 -13.17 -1.74 15.69
N SER A 56 -11.82 -1.77 15.57
CA SER A 56 -11.06 -2.98 15.24
C SER A 56 -11.04 -4.06 16.31
N GLY A 57 -11.31 -3.69 17.58
CA GLY A 57 -11.16 -4.57 18.73
C GLY A 57 -9.71 -5.01 19.02
N ARG A 58 -8.71 -4.37 18.38
CA ARG A 58 -7.29 -4.71 18.59
C ARG A 58 -6.77 -4.13 19.90
N ARG A 59 -5.91 -4.89 20.57
CA ARG A 59 -5.18 -4.41 21.75
C ARG A 59 -4.10 -3.41 21.33
N VAL A 60 -3.86 -2.43 22.18
CA VAL A 60 -2.77 -1.45 22.08
C VAL A 60 -1.97 -1.43 23.38
N ALA A 61 -0.72 -1.03 23.31
CA ALA A 61 0.14 -0.97 24.51
C ALA A 61 -0.28 0.15 25.46
N GLN A 62 -0.79 1.25 24.90
CA GLN A 62 -1.26 2.41 25.65
C GLN A 62 -2.42 3.07 24.89
N GLU A 63 -3.52 3.29 25.60
CA GLU A 63 -4.64 4.04 25.04
C GLU A 63 -4.32 5.53 24.93
N THR A 64 -4.83 6.15 23.86
CA THR A 64 -4.76 7.59 23.62
C THR A 64 -6.14 8.10 23.25
N GLY A 65 -6.55 9.23 23.75
CA GLY A 65 -7.90 9.77 23.53
C GLY A 65 -9.00 9.03 24.31
N LEU A 66 -10.17 8.86 23.67
CA LEU A 66 -11.32 8.19 24.27
C LEU A 66 -11.31 6.70 23.91
N ALA A 67 -11.60 5.84 24.88
CA ALA A 67 -11.69 4.41 24.64
C ALA A 67 -12.81 3.79 25.49
N THR A 68 -13.48 2.78 24.94
CA THR A 68 -14.48 1.96 25.65
C THR A 68 -13.95 0.53 25.84
N GLY A 69 -14.64 -0.23 26.70
CA GLY A 69 -14.23 -1.60 27.01
C GLY A 69 -13.12 -1.67 28.05
N THR A 70 -12.37 -2.77 27.99
CA THR A 70 -11.22 -3.03 28.88
C THR A 70 -9.98 -3.39 28.07
N PRO A 71 -8.76 -3.36 28.64
CA PRO A 71 -7.55 -3.78 27.93
C PRO A 71 -7.63 -5.21 27.36
N ASP A 72 -8.38 -6.11 28.02
CA ASP A 72 -8.56 -7.50 27.56
C ASP A 72 -9.70 -7.67 26.55
N ALA A 73 -10.66 -6.77 26.56
CA ALA A 73 -11.79 -6.72 25.63
C ALA A 73 -12.00 -5.27 25.19
N PRO A 74 -11.10 -4.75 24.33
CA PRO A 74 -11.18 -3.37 23.86
C PRO A 74 -12.42 -3.17 22.99
N GLY A 75 -13.12 -2.07 23.26
CA GLY A 75 -14.23 -1.59 22.46
C GLY A 75 -13.77 -0.59 21.38
N GLU A 76 -14.59 0.43 21.18
CA GLU A 76 -14.31 1.50 20.25
C GLU A 76 -13.31 2.50 20.82
N ARG A 77 -12.55 3.15 19.92
CA ARG A 77 -11.61 4.24 20.26
C ARG A 77 -11.82 5.44 19.37
N ILE A 78 -11.53 6.60 19.93
CA ILE A 78 -11.48 7.86 19.18
C ILE A 78 -10.22 8.60 19.60
N TRP A 79 -9.38 8.95 18.63
CA TRP A 79 -8.20 9.77 18.88
C TRP A 79 -8.06 10.92 17.90
N LEU A 80 -7.36 11.95 18.32
CA LEU A 80 -6.95 13.08 17.50
C LEU A 80 -5.59 12.78 16.86
N HIS A 81 -5.47 12.97 15.54
CA HIS A 81 -4.16 12.91 14.87
C HIS A 81 -3.17 13.93 15.48
N PRO A 82 -1.91 13.56 15.76
CA PRO A 82 -1.23 12.29 15.43
C PRO A 82 -1.17 11.26 16.59
N GLN A 83 -2.09 11.24 17.52
CA GLN A 83 -2.06 10.39 18.72
C GLN A 83 -2.60 8.97 18.47
N ASP A 84 -2.17 8.32 17.39
CA ASP A 84 -2.59 6.96 17.02
C ASP A 84 -2.10 5.92 18.05
N PRO A 85 -2.99 5.23 18.78
CA PRO A 85 -2.62 4.28 19.83
C PRO A 85 -1.93 3.02 19.29
N HIS A 86 -2.12 2.69 18.00
CA HIS A 86 -1.42 1.60 17.34
C HIS A 86 -0.02 1.98 16.86
N LEU A 87 0.28 3.28 16.78
CA LEU A 87 1.53 3.84 16.28
C LEU A 87 2.15 4.81 17.29
N PRO A 88 2.59 4.34 18.46
CA PRO A 88 3.03 5.22 19.55
C PRO A 88 4.21 6.13 19.19
N ALA A 89 5.01 5.76 18.19
CA ALA A 89 6.10 6.60 17.67
C ALA A 89 5.63 7.70 16.71
N LEU A 90 4.33 7.79 16.34
CA LEU A 90 3.84 8.74 15.35
C LEU A 90 3.93 10.20 15.86
N ALA A 91 3.39 10.48 17.02
CA ALA A 91 3.38 11.83 17.57
C ALA A 91 4.81 12.39 17.75
N PRO A 92 5.80 11.64 18.32
CA PRO A 92 7.19 12.11 18.40
C PRO A 92 7.84 12.49 17.07
N VAL A 93 7.42 11.89 15.96
CA VAL A 93 7.96 12.21 14.62
C VAL A 93 7.18 13.32 13.94
N ALA A 94 5.88 13.41 14.18
CA ALA A 94 5.01 14.42 13.57
C ALA A 94 5.30 15.85 14.07
N PHE A 95 5.81 16.00 15.30
CA PHE A 95 6.17 17.31 15.86
C PHE A 95 7.64 17.64 15.59
N GLY A 96 7.91 18.69 14.82
CA GLY A 96 9.23 19.05 14.30
C GLY A 96 10.34 19.13 15.37
N ASP A 97 10.07 19.69 16.54
CA ASP A 97 11.08 19.80 17.63
C ASP A 97 11.35 18.43 18.28
N ALA A 98 10.34 17.61 18.45
CA ALA A 98 10.50 16.26 18.95
C ALA A 98 11.28 15.39 17.95
N ALA A 99 10.98 15.51 16.66
CA ALA A 99 11.69 14.82 15.60
C ALA A 99 13.18 15.24 15.53
N ARG A 100 13.48 16.54 15.65
CA ARG A 100 14.87 17.02 15.74
C ARG A 100 15.61 16.40 16.91
N THR A 101 14.99 16.39 18.09
CA THR A 101 15.58 15.79 19.29
C THR A 101 15.82 14.29 19.11
N LEU A 102 14.86 13.58 18.52
CA LEU A 102 14.94 12.15 18.29
C LEU A 102 16.10 11.81 17.33
N LEU A 103 16.15 12.48 16.17
CA LEU A 103 17.16 12.21 15.15
C LEU A 103 18.55 12.70 15.55
N HIS A 104 18.64 13.78 16.35
CA HIS A 104 19.92 14.22 16.91
C HIS A 104 20.60 13.15 17.78
N ARG A 105 19.82 12.32 18.51
CA ARG A 105 20.36 11.23 19.33
C ARG A 105 21.10 10.15 18.53
N ILE A 106 20.77 10.02 17.25
CA ILE A 106 21.44 9.11 16.30
C ILE A 106 22.43 9.85 15.39
N GLY A 107 22.81 11.11 15.77
CA GLY A 107 23.78 11.89 15.04
C GLY A 107 23.28 12.52 13.75
N ARG A 108 21.96 12.67 13.57
CA ARG A 108 21.35 13.30 12.38
C ARG A 108 20.88 14.70 12.72
N GLU A 109 21.33 15.69 11.94
CA GLU A 109 20.91 17.08 12.08
C GLU A 109 19.78 17.39 11.09
N VAL A 110 18.57 17.53 11.61
CA VAL A 110 17.36 17.84 10.83
C VAL A 110 17.35 19.31 10.47
N VAL A 111 17.22 19.64 9.19
CA VAL A 111 17.25 21.01 8.66
C VAL A 111 15.88 21.55 8.28
N GLU A 112 14.91 20.66 7.98
CA GLU A 112 13.52 21.02 7.66
C GLU A 112 12.56 20.24 8.57
N ALA A 113 11.33 20.72 8.72
CA ALA A 113 10.29 19.96 9.42
C ALA A 113 10.02 18.64 8.69
N PRO A 114 9.79 17.52 9.42
CA PRO A 114 9.39 16.26 8.80
C PRO A 114 8.13 16.42 7.95
N GLU A 115 8.16 15.87 6.75
CA GLU A 115 7.03 15.84 5.83
C GLU A 115 6.34 14.48 5.94
N LEU A 116 5.05 14.47 6.30
CA LEU A 116 4.24 13.25 6.31
C LEU A 116 3.88 12.88 4.86
N VAL A 117 4.50 11.84 4.33
CA VAL A 117 4.31 11.38 2.94
C VAL A 117 3.16 10.38 2.83
N ALA A 118 3.02 9.51 3.83
CA ALA A 118 1.93 8.53 3.85
C ALA A 118 1.51 8.24 5.29
N TYR A 119 0.20 8.15 5.50
CA TYR A 119 -0.36 7.72 6.76
C TYR A 119 -1.55 6.78 6.51
N ARG A 120 -1.50 5.62 7.10
CA ARG A 120 -2.59 4.65 7.17
C ARG A 120 -2.85 4.36 8.63
N ALA A 121 -3.92 4.94 9.16
CA ALA A 121 -4.26 4.91 10.57
C ALA A 121 -4.29 3.46 11.11
N GLY A 122 -3.70 3.25 12.27
CA GLY A 122 -3.56 1.94 12.88
C GLY A 122 -2.60 0.97 12.17
N ARG A 123 -1.93 1.39 11.09
CA ARG A 123 -1.07 0.52 10.28
C ARG A 123 0.36 1.00 10.14
N ARG A 124 0.56 2.20 9.58
CA ARG A 124 1.89 2.79 9.36
C ARG A 124 1.81 4.28 9.04
N ALA A 125 2.91 4.98 9.28
CA ALA A 125 3.18 6.30 8.72
C ALA A 125 4.60 6.35 8.14
N VAL A 126 4.80 7.20 7.14
CA VAL A 126 6.10 7.41 6.50
C VAL A 126 6.36 8.90 6.41
N PHE A 127 7.50 9.33 6.95
CA PHE A 127 7.95 10.71 6.87
C PHE A 127 9.21 10.81 6.03
N ARG A 128 9.28 11.84 5.23
CA ARG A 128 10.49 12.31 4.59
C ARG A 128 11.13 13.37 5.50
N VAL A 129 12.39 13.19 5.85
CA VAL A 129 13.12 14.08 6.73
C VAL A 129 14.40 14.54 6.05
N VAL A 130 14.55 15.84 5.87
CA VAL A 130 15.76 16.44 5.30
C VAL A 130 16.75 16.67 6.41
N CYS A 131 17.87 15.95 6.35
CA CYS A 131 19.02 16.11 7.25
C CYS A 131 20.17 16.80 6.50
N ARG A 132 21.15 17.37 7.26
CA ARG A 132 22.31 18.04 6.66
C ARG A 132 23.11 17.12 5.72
N ASP A 133 23.15 15.84 6.00
CA ASP A 133 23.88 14.79 5.29
C ASP A 133 22.99 13.95 4.34
N GLY A 134 21.82 14.45 3.97
CA GLY A 134 20.91 13.83 3.03
C GLY A 134 19.54 13.47 3.62
N ILE A 135 18.69 12.85 2.79
CA ILE A 135 17.33 12.51 3.15
C ILE A 135 17.31 11.23 4.00
N ARG A 136 16.44 11.23 5.01
CA ARG A 136 16.07 10.05 5.78
C ARG A 136 14.57 9.78 5.63
N TRP A 137 14.23 8.52 5.57
CA TRP A 137 12.86 8.04 5.60
C TRP A 137 12.59 7.46 6.98
N VAL A 138 11.65 8.08 7.68
CA VAL A 138 11.24 7.59 9.00
C VAL A 138 9.91 6.85 8.83
N LYS A 139 9.97 5.52 8.96
CA LYS A 139 8.76 4.68 9.00
C LYS A 139 8.31 4.52 10.44
N VAL A 140 7.04 4.79 10.70
CA VAL A 140 6.37 4.45 11.95
C VAL A 140 5.46 3.27 11.66
N ILE A 141 5.66 2.20 12.40
CA ILE A 141 4.95 0.92 12.25
C ILE A 141 4.43 0.45 13.60
N ARG A 142 3.58 -0.55 13.60
CA ARG A 142 3.14 -1.16 14.87
C ARG A 142 4.33 -1.82 15.58
N PRO A 143 4.44 -1.66 16.91
CA PRO A 143 5.57 -2.16 17.70
C PRO A 143 5.91 -3.64 17.47
N GLU A 144 4.89 -4.49 17.39
CA GLU A 144 5.06 -5.94 17.20
C GLU A 144 5.71 -6.34 15.86
N ARG A 145 5.90 -5.40 14.95
CA ARG A 145 6.52 -5.64 13.63
C ARG A 145 7.99 -5.26 13.57
N VAL A 146 8.51 -4.53 14.55
CA VAL A 146 9.86 -3.93 14.50
C VAL A 146 10.94 -4.99 14.32
N GLU A 147 11.00 -5.95 15.22
CA GLU A 147 12.03 -7.00 15.22
C GLU A 147 12.06 -7.75 13.88
N ARG A 148 10.91 -8.16 13.39
CA ARG A 148 10.80 -8.84 12.10
C ARG A 148 11.32 -8.00 10.94
N ILE A 149 10.95 -6.70 10.86
CA ILE A 149 11.34 -5.83 9.74
C ILE A 149 12.83 -5.49 9.82
N VAL A 150 13.37 -5.25 11.02
CA VAL A 150 14.82 -5.02 11.21
C VAL A 150 15.62 -6.24 10.77
N GLY A 151 15.23 -7.45 11.23
CA GLY A 151 15.88 -8.69 10.82
C GLY A 151 15.80 -8.95 9.32
N LEU A 152 14.63 -8.69 8.72
CA LEU A 152 14.43 -8.82 7.27
C LEU A 152 15.36 -7.90 6.47
N HIS A 153 15.45 -6.62 6.81
CA HIS A 153 16.33 -5.68 6.13
C HIS A 153 17.82 -6.08 6.25
N ALA A 154 18.23 -6.57 7.42
CA ALA A 154 19.60 -7.07 7.62
C ALA A 154 19.90 -8.27 6.71
N LEU A 155 19.03 -9.29 6.67
CA LEU A 155 19.20 -10.47 5.83
C LEU A 155 19.26 -10.13 4.33
N LEU A 156 18.37 -9.23 3.87
CA LEU A 156 18.35 -8.84 2.45
C LEU A 156 19.56 -7.98 2.06
N ALA A 157 20.06 -7.14 2.98
CA ALA A 157 21.28 -6.37 2.76
C ALA A 157 22.52 -7.26 2.71
N ASP A 158 22.62 -8.29 3.59
CA ASP A 158 23.69 -9.28 3.59
C ASP A 158 23.67 -10.13 2.29
N ALA A 159 22.51 -10.35 1.71
CA ALA A 159 22.33 -10.98 0.40
C ALA A 159 22.60 -10.04 -0.80
N ALA A 160 23.08 -8.81 -0.56
CA ALA A 160 23.36 -7.79 -1.58
C ALA A 160 22.18 -7.43 -2.48
N LEU A 161 20.96 -7.43 -1.94
CA LEU A 161 19.71 -7.17 -2.68
C LEU A 161 19.38 -5.68 -2.82
N HIS A 162 20.36 -4.79 -2.61
CA HIS A 162 20.22 -3.33 -2.77
C HIS A 162 19.11 -2.69 -1.89
N VAL A 163 18.80 -3.30 -0.75
CA VAL A 163 17.81 -2.79 0.19
C VAL A 163 18.47 -1.78 1.12
N PRO A 164 17.85 -0.61 1.40
CA PRO A 164 18.37 0.34 2.36
C PRO A 164 18.50 -0.31 3.75
N GLN A 165 19.68 -0.22 4.36
CA GLN A 165 19.90 -0.69 5.73
C GLN A 165 19.22 0.24 6.72
N ILE A 166 18.58 -0.32 7.74
CA ILE A 166 17.98 0.46 8.83
C ILE A 166 19.11 1.04 9.68
N GLU A 167 19.22 2.38 9.73
CA GLU A 167 20.26 3.10 10.49
C GLU A 167 19.97 3.11 11.99
N ALA A 168 18.68 3.17 12.36
CA ALA A 168 18.25 3.16 13.75
C ALA A 168 16.78 2.70 13.86
N TRP A 169 16.43 2.15 15.01
CA TRP A 169 15.05 1.77 15.32
C TRP A 169 14.74 1.93 16.82
N ALA A 170 13.45 1.87 17.15
CA ALA A 170 12.97 1.76 18.53
C ALA A 170 11.79 0.80 18.60
N ASP A 171 11.71 0.07 19.72
CA ASP A 171 10.64 -0.93 19.97
C ASP A 171 9.23 -0.31 19.95
N ALA A 172 9.14 1.01 20.16
CA ALA A 172 7.89 1.75 19.99
C ALA A 172 7.38 1.86 18.54
N GLY A 173 8.03 1.22 17.58
CA GLY A 173 7.59 1.20 16.19
C GLY A 173 8.28 2.20 15.29
N LEU A 174 9.48 2.67 15.61
CA LEU A 174 10.23 3.61 14.80
C LEU A 174 11.31 2.90 13.99
N LEU A 175 11.43 3.23 12.71
CA LEU A 175 12.53 2.83 11.83
C LEU A 175 13.07 4.05 11.09
N VAL A 176 14.38 4.20 11.03
CA VAL A 176 15.08 5.25 10.28
C VAL A 176 15.92 4.60 9.17
N LEU A 177 15.64 4.99 7.93
CA LEU A 177 16.31 4.45 6.74
C LEU A 177 16.94 5.59 5.94
N PRO A 178 18.08 5.36 5.28
CA PRO A 178 18.60 6.29 4.29
C PRO A 178 17.72 6.31 3.04
N GLN A 179 17.91 7.33 2.22
CA GLN A 179 17.40 7.33 0.86
C GLN A 179 17.96 6.13 0.09
N ALA A 180 17.09 5.43 -0.65
CA ALA A 180 17.54 4.37 -1.55
C ALA A 180 18.52 4.92 -2.60
N SER A 181 19.52 4.12 -2.96
CA SER A 181 20.52 4.51 -3.95
C SER A 181 19.92 4.61 -5.35
N GLY A 182 20.33 5.62 -6.12
CA GLY A 182 19.88 5.83 -7.47
C GLY A 182 18.64 6.73 -7.58
N ARG A 183 18.00 6.69 -8.74
CA ARG A 183 16.79 7.46 -9.07
C ARG A 183 15.60 6.53 -9.26
N PRO A 184 14.36 6.94 -8.90
CA PRO A 184 13.16 6.15 -9.16
C PRO A 184 13.11 5.68 -10.62
N ALA A 185 12.78 4.41 -10.85
CA ALA A 185 12.72 3.85 -12.21
C ALA A 185 11.75 4.62 -13.11
N VAL A 186 10.66 5.15 -12.56
CA VAL A 186 9.69 5.98 -13.29
C VAL A 186 10.27 7.31 -13.80
N ASP A 187 11.31 7.84 -13.14
CA ASP A 187 11.97 9.09 -13.55
C ASP A 187 13.11 8.86 -14.56
N VAL A 188 13.62 7.64 -14.62
CA VAL A 188 14.62 7.22 -15.61
C VAL A 188 13.94 6.71 -16.88
N ALA A 189 12.85 5.98 -16.73
CA ALA A 189 12.03 5.40 -17.79
C ALA A 189 12.88 4.63 -18.85
N PRO A 190 13.66 3.60 -18.44
CA PRO A 190 14.49 2.83 -19.36
C PRO A 190 13.64 2.00 -20.32
N PRO A 191 14.21 1.49 -21.45
CA PRO A 191 13.51 0.57 -22.33
C PRO A 191 13.01 -0.67 -21.58
N ALA A 192 11.77 -1.10 -21.84
CA ALA A 192 11.09 -2.13 -21.05
C ALA A 192 11.89 -3.44 -21.00
N SER A 193 12.47 -3.90 -22.11
CA SER A 193 13.25 -5.16 -22.15
C SER A 193 14.46 -5.11 -21.22
N VAL A 194 15.21 -4.00 -21.23
CA VAL A 194 16.41 -3.82 -20.38
C VAL A 194 16.02 -3.78 -18.92
N PHE A 195 14.94 -3.06 -18.61
CA PHE A 195 14.43 -2.95 -17.24
C PHE A 195 13.93 -4.30 -16.69
N LEU A 196 13.18 -5.03 -17.49
CA LEU A 196 12.66 -6.35 -17.08
C LEU A 196 13.78 -7.39 -16.93
N ASP A 197 14.84 -7.32 -17.74
CA ASP A 197 16.03 -8.16 -17.53
C ASP A 197 16.70 -7.91 -16.17
N ASP A 198 16.72 -6.65 -15.74
CA ASP A 198 17.25 -6.27 -14.43
C ASP A 198 16.35 -6.72 -13.28
N VAL A 199 15.04 -6.58 -13.45
CA VAL A 199 14.03 -7.08 -12.50
C VAL A 199 14.13 -8.59 -12.34
N ASP A 200 14.28 -9.35 -13.44
CA ASP A 200 14.42 -10.81 -13.36
C ASP A 200 15.71 -11.25 -12.64
N ARG A 201 16.83 -10.56 -12.89
CA ARG A 201 18.08 -10.84 -12.15
C ARG A 201 17.90 -10.60 -10.66
N TRP A 202 17.23 -9.51 -10.30
CA TRP A 202 16.95 -9.21 -8.90
C TRP A 202 16.00 -10.24 -8.27
N ARG A 203 14.93 -10.62 -8.96
CA ARG A 203 13.98 -11.66 -8.52
C ARG A 203 14.68 -13.01 -8.31
N ALA A 204 15.58 -13.39 -9.21
CA ALA A 204 16.36 -14.60 -9.07
C ALA A 204 17.27 -14.56 -7.81
N ALA A 205 17.96 -13.42 -7.59
CA ALA A 205 18.76 -13.25 -6.37
C ALA A 205 17.89 -13.22 -5.10
N MET A 206 16.70 -12.64 -5.17
CA MET A 206 15.73 -12.63 -4.06
C MET A 206 15.25 -14.04 -3.73
N ALA A 207 15.05 -14.90 -4.72
CA ALA A 207 14.60 -16.28 -4.55
C ALA A 207 15.58 -17.12 -3.72
N ASP A 208 16.87 -16.79 -3.75
CA ASP A 208 17.94 -17.44 -3.00
C ASP A 208 18.15 -16.85 -1.59
N ALA A 209 17.40 -15.80 -1.21
CA ALA A 209 17.54 -15.19 0.11
C ALA A 209 17.09 -16.16 1.24
N PRO A 210 17.77 -16.16 2.41
CA PRO A 210 17.50 -17.10 3.48
C PRO A 210 16.29 -16.68 4.35
N LEU A 211 15.12 -16.50 3.76
CA LEU A 211 13.88 -16.15 4.45
C LEU A 211 12.97 -17.37 4.58
N GLU A 212 12.47 -17.61 5.78
CA GLU A 212 11.58 -18.74 6.11
C GLU A 212 10.14 -18.30 6.39
N ASN A 213 9.92 -17.02 6.68
CA ASN A 213 8.58 -16.51 6.95
C ASN A 213 7.77 -16.41 5.65
N ARG A 214 6.45 -16.57 5.75
CA ARG A 214 5.54 -16.33 4.61
C ARG A 214 5.55 -14.86 4.23
N ALA A 215 5.46 -14.60 2.93
CA ALA A 215 5.18 -13.30 2.36
C ALA A 215 3.77 -12.82 2.79
N ARG A 216 3.35 -11.68 2.28
CA ARG A 216 2.00 -11.14 2.56
C ARG A 216 0.92 -12.20 2.31
N SER A 217 -0.13 -12.19 3.15
CA SER A 217 -1.26 -13.13 3.09
C SER A 217 -1.93 -13.24 1.72
N GLY A 218 -2.47 -14.43 1.48
CA GLY A 218 -2.90 -14.99 0.22
C GLY A 218 -3.84 -14.16 -0.65
N LEU A 219 -3.73 -14.35 -1.93
CA LEU A 219 -4.61 -13.76 -2.93
C LEU A 219 -6.07 -14.23 -2.82
N PRO A 220 -6.39 -15.49 -2.43
CA PRO A 220 -7.78 -15.95 -2.30
C PRO A 220 -8.59 -15.09 -1.32
N GLU A 221 -8.09 -14.86 -0.11
CA GLU A 221 -8.77 -14.05 0.90
C GLU A 221 -8.93 -12.59 0.46
N ARG A 222 -7.94 -12.08 -0.28
CA ARG A 222 -8.00 -10.73 -0.86
C ARG A 222 -9.04 -10.63 -1.96
N ALA A 223 -9.15 -11.65 -2.84
CA ALA A 223 -10.15 -11.71 -3.88
C ALA A 223 -11.57 -11.70 -3.31
N GLU A 224 -11.83 -12.52 -2.30
CA GLU A 224 -13.11 -12.54 -1.59
C GLU A 224 -13.41 -11.17 -0.97
N TRP A 225 -12.43 -10.58 -0.29
CA TRP A 225 -12.56 -9.29 0.38
C TRP A 225 -12.86 -8.14 -0.60
N TYR A 226 -12.18 -8.10 -1.76
CA TYR A 226 -12.41 -7.07 -2.79
C TYR A 226 -13.78 -7.23 -3.43
N THR A 227 -14.15 -8.47 -3.79
CA THR A 227 -15.42 -8.78 -4.43
C THR A 227 -16.61 -8.43 -3.54
N ALA A 228 -16.56 -8.81 -2.26
CA ALA A 228 -17.61 -8.50 -1.30
C ALA A 228 -17.88 -6.98 -1.17
N ARG A 229 -16.89 -6.13 -1.43
CA ARG A 229 -17.00 -4.67 -1.35
C ARG A 229 -17.36 -4.00 -2.66
N LEU A 230 -16.86 -4.51 -3.77
CA LEU A 230 -17.14 -3.94 -5.10
C LEU A 230 -18.56 -4.29 -5.57
N VAL A 231 -18.98 -5.53 -5.42
CA VAL A 231 -20.28 -6.03 -5.93
C VAL A 231 -21.47 -5.14 -5.55
N PRO A 232 -21.64 -4.69 -4.29
CA PRO A 232 -22.78 -3.84 -3.93
C PRO A 232 -22.76 -2.44 -4.56
N ARG A 233 -21.63 -2.03 -5.14
CA ARG A 233 -21.40 -0.69 -5.69
C ARG A 233 -21.47 -0.65 -7.21
N LEU A 234 -21.62 -1.79 -7.85
CA LEU A 234 -21.61 -1.95 -9.31
C LEU A 234 -23.04 -2.09 -9.87
N ALA A 235 -23.20 -1.77 -11.16
CA ALA A 235 -24.41 -2.10 -11.91
C ALA A 235 -24.62 -3.63 -11.95
N PRO A 236 -25.88 -4.13 -12.07
CA PRO A 236 -26.18 -5.56 -11.95
C PRO A 236 -25.35 -6.46 -12.86
N GLU A 237 -25.16 -6.07 -14.13
CA GLU A 237 -24.39 -6.85 -15.10
C GLU A 237 -22.89 -6.92 -14.74
N ALA A 238 -22.29 -5.82 -14.29
CA ALA A 238 -20.89 -5.77 -13.86
C ALA A 238 -20.69 -6.55 -12.56
N ALA A 239 -21.65 -6.47 -11.64
CA ALA A 239 -21.63 -7.24 -10.40
C ALA A 239 -21.69 -8.76 -10.67
N GLU A 240 -22.51 -9.18 -11.63
CA GLU A 240 -22.62 -10.60 -12.02
C GLU A 240 -21.33 -11.12 -12.67
N ARG A 241 -20.76 -10.35 -13.61
CA ARG A 241 -19.44 -10.69 -14.20
C ARG A 241 -18.37 -10.83 -13.13
N LEU A 242 -18.27 -9.84 -12.22
CA LEU A 242 -17.27 -9.90 -11.14
C LEU A 242 -17.44 -11.14 -10.26
N ARG A 243 -18.68 -11.54 -9.92
CA ARG A 243 -18.93 -12.79 -9.17
C ARG A 243 -18.49 -14.02 -9.93
N ALA A 244 -18.79 -14.08 -11.23
CA ALA A 244 -18.38 -15.20 -12.08
C ALA A 244 -16.86 -15.32 -12.17
N HIS A 245 -16.16 -14.20 -12.37
CA HIS A 245 -14.71 -14.16 -12.38
C HIS A 245 -14.11 -14.52 -11.01
N ALA A 246 -14.68 -14.04 -9.91
CA ALA A 246 -14.21 -14.38 -8.57
C ALA A 246 -14.35 -15.88 -8.27
N ALA A 247 -15.45 -16.52 -8.70
CA ALA A 247 -15.64 -17.96 -8.57
C ALA A 247 -14.60 -18.75 -9.40
N ARG A 248 -14.31 -18.31 -10.64
CA ARG A 248 -13.26 -18.90 -11.47
C ARG A 248 -11.88 -18.77 -10.81
N VAL A 249 -11.52 -17.58 -10.35
CA VAL A 249 -10.25 -17.30 -9.67
C VAL A 249 -10.10 -18.16 -8.41
N ALA A 250 -11.14 -18.23 -7.58
CA ALA A 250 -11.13 -19.05 -6.37
C ALA A 250 -10.92 -20.55 -6.61
N ALA A 251 -11.28 -21.02 -7.80
CA ALA A 251 -11.10 -22.42 -8.17
C ALA A 251 -9.65 -22.77 -8.57
N VAL A 252 -8.83 -21.77 -8.96
CA VAL A 252 -7.51 -22.01 -9.56
C VAL A 252 -6.36 -21.29 -8.84
N VAL A 253 -6.63 -20.19 -8.14
CA VAL A 253 -5.61 -19.45 -7.40
C VAL A 253 -5.55 -19.97 -5.98
N GLY A 254 -4.49 -20.69 -5.67
CA GLY A 254 -4.16 -21.22 -4.35
C GLY A 254 -2.70 -20.96 -4.00
N ASP A 255 -2.30 -21.45 -2.81
CA ASP A 255 -0.91 -21.40 -2.32
C ASP A 255 -0.11 -22.66 -2.72
N ASP A 256 -0.61 -23.46 -3.66
CA ASP A 256 -0.11 -24.81 -3.96
C ASP A 256 1.12 -24.84 -4.87
N GLY A 257 1.64 -23.68 -5.27
CA GLY A 257 2.82 -23.55 -6.13
C GLY A 257 4.14 -23.83 -5.38
N VAL A 258 5.22 -23.96 -6.17
CA VAL A 258 6.58 -23.97 -5.62
C VAL A 258 6.86 -22.63 -4.91
N LEU A 259 7.13 -22.71 -3.61
CA LEU A 259 7.43 -21.53 -2.82
C LEU A 259 8.89 -21.13 -3.01
N THR A 260 9.08 -19.85 -3.22
CA THR A 260 10.39 -19.21 -3.25
C THR A 260 10.30 -17.91 -2.46
N VAL A 261 11.42 -17.27 -2.19
CA VAL A 261 11.40 -15.95 -1.54
C VAL A 261 11.01 -14.90 -2.58
N ILE A 262 10.00 -14.12 -2.24
CA ILE A 262 9.44 -13.04 -3.07
C ILE A 262 9.38 -11.73 -2.29
N HIS A 263 9.24 -10.61 -3.00
CA HIS A 263 9.00 -9.28 -2.40
C HIS A 263 7.60 -9.21 -1.75
N GLY A 264 6.60 -9.86 -2.34
CA GLY A 264 5.23 -9.93 -1.84
C GLY A 264 4.35 -8.71 -2.16
N ASP A 265 4.91 -7.68 -2.82
CA ASP A 265 4.19 -6.48 -3.31
C ASP A 265 5.04 -5.73 -4.36
N LEU A 266 5.78 -6.48 -5.21
CA LEU A 266 6.75 -5.91 -6.14
C LEU A 266 6.08 -5.01 -7.17
N HIS A 267 6.61 -3.79 -7.34
CA HIS A 267 6.23 -2.90 -8.44
C HIS A 267 7.33 -1.90 -8.78
N PHE A 268 7.30 -1.35 -10.00
CA PHE A 268 8.34 -0.47 -10.52
C PHE A 268 8.54 0.82 -9.70
N GLY A 269 7.54 1.29 -8.97
CA GLY A 269 7.63 2.46 -8.09
C GLY A 269 8.51 2.25 -6.86
N GLN A 270 8.90 1.00 -6.56
CA GLN A 270 9.79 0.64 -5.45
C GLN A 270 11.24 0.45 -5.91
N LEU A 271 11.50 0.57 -7.21
CA LEU A 271 12.78 0.27 -7.83
C LEU A 271 13.54 1.54 -8.18
N PHE A 272 14.83 1.55 -7.88
CA PHE A 272 15.74 2.67 -8.13
C PHE A 272 16.87 2.21 -9.03
N LEU A 273 17.30 3.08 -9.93
CA LEU A 273 18.31 2.80 -10.94
C LEU A 273 19.50 3.75 -10.79
N ASP A 274 20.69 3.23 -11.00
CA ASP A 274 21.92 4.01 -11.07
C ASP A 274 22.02 4.82 -12.41
N ASP A 275 23.10 5.58 -12.56
CA ASP A 275 23.32 6.39 -13.77
C ASP A 275 23.52 5.55 -15.05
N ALA A 276 23.84 4.26 -14.92
CA ALA A 276 23.90 3.30 -16.01
C ALA A 276 22.55 2.62 -16.30
N GLY A 277 21.50 2.99 -15.59
CA GLY A 277 20.14 2.45 -15.72
C GLY A 277 19.97 1.06 -15.12
N ARG A 278 20.88 0.61 -14.23
CA ARG A 278 20.80 -0.69 -13.56
C ARG A 278 20.21 -0.54 -12.16
N MET A 279 19.56 -1.58 -11.69
CA MET A 279 18.96 -1.59 -10.36
C MET A 279 20.00 -1.37 -9.27
N SER A 280 19.79 -0.35 -8.45
CA SER A 280 20.69 0.09 -7.38
C SER A 280 20.00 0.25 -6.03
N GLY A 281 18.66 0.23 -6.00
CA GLY A 281 17.88 0.32 -4.78
C GLY A 281 16.51 -0.34 -4.93
N VAL A 282 16.08 -1.04 -3.87
CA VAL A 282 14.74 -1.62 -3.77
C VAL A 282 14.17 -1.27 -2.39
N ILE A 283 12.94 -0.77 -2.34
CA ILE A 283 12.30 -0.34 -1.09
C ILE A 283 11.01 -1.12 -0.82
N ASP A 284 10.47 -0.93 0.37
CA ASP A 284 9.19 -1.48 0.85
C ASP A 284 9.14 -3.02 0.89
N VAL A 285 10.26 -3.63 1.22
CA VAL A 285 10.43 -5.10 1.36
C VAL A 285 9.71 -5.69 2.59
N ASP A 286 8.97 -4.89 3.34
CA ASP A 286 8.31 -5.28 4.60
C ASP A 286 7.36 -6.48 4.48
N THR A 287 6.96 -6.83 3.25
CA THR A 287 6.07 -7.94 2.91
C THR A 287 6.80 -9.18 2.39
N ALA A 288 8.12 -9.10 2.26
CA ALA A 288 8.94 -10.18 1.71
C ALA A 288 8.89 -11.46 2.55
N GLY A 289 9.04 -12.59 1.87
CA GLY A 289 9.02 -13.93 2.44
C GLY A 289 8.69 -15.00 1.41
N LEU A 290 8.38 -16.21 1.88
CA LEU A 290 7.99 -17.33 1.04
C LEU A 290 6.62 -17.13 0.40
N GLY A 291 6.55 -17.20 -0.91
CA GLY A 291 5.36 -17.09 -1.74
C GLY A 291 5.62 -17.68 -3.13
N THR A 292 4.70 -17.52 -4.06
CA THR A 292 4.89 -17.98 -5.44
C THR A 292 5.51 -16.87 -6.28
N ALA A 293 6.41 -17.21 -7.20
CA ALA A 293 7.00 -16.22 -8.12
C ALA A 293 5.92 -15.49 -8.95
N ALA A 294 4.80 -16.15 -9.21
CA ALA A 294 3.65 -15.60 -9.90
C ALA A 294 2.98 -14.45 -9.13
N ASP A 295 3.07 -14.43 -7.79
CA ASP A 295 2.50 -13.33 -6.98
C ASP A 295 3.24 -12.02 -7.22
N ASP A 296 4.58 -12.04 -7.28
CA ASP A 296 5.37 -10.85 -7.62
C ASP A 296 5.17 -10.42 -9.07
N SER A 297 5.07 -11.39 -10.02
CA SER A 297 4.73 -11.10 -11.41
C SER A 297 3.40 -10.38 -11.51
N ALA A 298 2.38 -10.91 -10.85
CA ALA A 298 1.03 -10.34 -10.88
C ALA A 298 0.96 -8.96 -10.19
N ALA A 299 1.63 -8.78 -9.07
CA ALA A 299 1.72 -7.50 -8.40
C ALA A 299 2.36 -6.45 -9.32
N PHE A 300 3.48 -6.77 -9.95
CA PHE A 300 4.18 -5.88 -10.86
C PHE A 300 3.35 -5.48 -12.07
N ILE A 301 2.78 -6.46 -12.78
CA ILE A 301 1.93 -6.24 -13.96
C ILE A 301 0.73 -5.37 -13.61
N SER A 302 0.00 -5.73 -12.55
CA SER A 302 -1.21 -5.00 -12.14
C SER A 302 -0.93 -3.55 -11.75
N HIS A 303 0.16 -3.30 -11.03
CA HIS A 303 0.59 -1.93 -10.69
C HIS A 303 0.97 -1.13 -11.93
N ALA A 304 1.62 -1.75 -12.92
CA ALA A 304 1.99 -1.09 -14.16
C ALA A 304 0.73 -0.73 -14.98
N LEU A 305 -0.21 -1.65 -15.14
CA LEU A 305 -1.48 -1.40 -15.83
C LEU A 305 -2.35 -0.36 -15.11
N ALA A 306 -2.46 -0.45 -13.78
CA ALA A 306 -3.19 0.54 -12.99
C ALA A 306 -2.55 1.94 -13.07
N SER A 307 -1.22 2.04 -13.07
CA SER A 307 -0.49 3.30 -13.23
C SER A 307 -0.67 3.89 -14.63
N ALA A 308 -0.74 3.06 -15.66
CA ALA A 308 -1.04 3.49 -17.02
C ALA A 308 -2.44 4.13 -17.13
N ALA A 309 -3.42 3.55 -16.43
CA ALA A 309 -4.78 4.11 -16.38
C ALA A 309 -4.87 5.44 -15.60
N LEU A 310 -3.86 5.74 -14.74
CA LEU A 310 -3.84 6.92 -13.87
C LEU A 310 -3.15 8.13 -14.46
N ALA A 311 -2.06 7.91 -15.18
CA ALA A 311 -1.15 8.96 -15.58
C ALA A 311 -1.26 9.22 -17.08
N PRO A 312 -1.89 10.34 -17.50
CA PRO A 312 -1.82 10.75 -18.90
C PRO A 312 -0.39 11.13 -19.29
N GLY A 313 -0.04 10.96 -20.57
CA GLY A 313 1.25 11.36 -21.13
C GLY A 313 2.37 10.33 -20.97
N ALA A 314 3.63 10.81 -20.98
CA ALA A 314 4.81 9.96 -21.10
C ALA A 314 4.97 8.92 -19.97
N ARG A 315 4.65 9.28 -18.72
CA ARG A 315 4.74 8.35 -17.57
C ARG A 315 3.74 7.20 -17.68
N GLY A 316 2.49 7.50 -18.08
CA GLY A 316 1.48 6.46 -18.31
C GLY A 316 1.81 5.60 -19.52
N GLY A 317 2.38 6.17 -20.56
CA GLY A 317 2.88 5.45 -21.73
C GLY A 317 3.96 4.44 -21.36
N TRP A 318 4.97 4.85 -20.59
CA TRP A 318 6.02 3.96 -20.10
C TRP A 318 5.49 2.87 -19.16
N ALA A 319 4.60 3.22 -18.23
CA ALA A 319 3.99 2.23 -17.34
C ALA A 319 3.22 1.16 -18.14
N ARG A 320 2.50 1.57 -19.21
CA ARG A 320 1.81 0.65 -20.10
C ARG A 320 2.79 -0.27 -20.84
N GLU A 321 3.85 0.30 -21.44
CA GLU A 321 4.89 -0.46 -22.14
C GLU A 321 5.46 -1.55 -21.24
N ILE A 322 5.82 -1.21 -20.00
CA ILE A 322 6.33 -2.18 -19.04
C ILE A 322 5.27 -3.21 -18.66
N GLY A 323 4.04 -2.79 -18.42
CA GLY A 323 2.96 -3.70 -18.01
C GLY A 323 2.66 -4.74 -19.07
N VAL A 324 2.58 -4.32 -20.34
CA VAL A 324 2.38 -5.23 -21.49
C VAL A 324 3.59 -6.14 -21.68
N ALA A 325 4.82 -5.60 -21.69
CA ALA A 325 6.03 -6.41 -21.83
C ALA A 325 6.22 -7.40 -20.68
N ALA A 326 5.87 -7.01 -19.46
CA ALA A 326 5.93 -7.90 -18.28
C ALA A 326 4.88 -9.01 -18.37
N LEU A 327 3.67 -8.70 -18.85
CA LEU A 327 2.64 -9.71 -19.11
C LEU A 327 3.11 -10.70 -20.18
N GLU A 328 3.58 -10.23 -21.33
CA GLU A 328 4.12 -11.11 -22.40
C GLU A 328 5.27 -12.00 -21.90
N ARG A 329 6.10 -11.48 -20.98
CA ARG A 329 7.29 -12.17 -20.47
C ARG A 329 6.98 -13.18 -19.36
N TRP A 330 6.05 -12.86 -18.47
CA TRP A 330 5.78 -13.62 -17.25
C TRP A 330 4.41 -14.33 -17.24
N ASP A 331 3.65 -14.25 -18.34
CA ASP A 331 2.39 -14.97 -18.45
C ASP A 331 2.65 -16.48 -18.46
N ASP A 332 2.31 -17.11 -17.35
CA ASP A 332 2.37 -18.56 -17.16
C ASP A 332 0.97 -19.08 -16.83
N PRO A 333 0.29 -19.71 -17.80
CA PRO A 333 -1.04 -20.26 -17.58
C PRO A 333 -1.08 -21.33 -16.48
N ALA A 334 0.01 -22.09 -16.27
CA ALA A 334 0.09 -23.12 -15.22
C ALA A 334 0.18 -22.49 -13.82
N ALA A 335 0.75 -21.27 -13.72
CA ALA A 335 0.82 -20.50 -12.48
C ALA A 335 -0.35 -19.49 -12.34
N HIS A 336 -1.30 -19.47 -13.28
CA HIS A 336 -2.48 -18.60 -13.26
C HIS A 336 -2.14 -17.12 -13.08
N VAL A 337 -1.14 -16.63 -13.81
CA VAL A 337 -0.64 -15.25 -13.67
C VAL A 337 -1.76 -14.24 -13.99
N ARG A 338 -2.55 -14.44 -15.03
CA ARG A 338 -3.64 -13.52 -15.42
C ARG A 338 -4.72 -13.41 -14.35
N GLU A 339 -5.10 -14.54 -13.76
CA GLU A 339 -6.06 -14.58 -12.65
C GLU A 339 -5.53 -13.83 -11.41
N ARG A 340 -4.25 -13.98 -11.11
CA ARG A 340 -3.59 -13.24 -10.02
C ARG A 340 -3.54 -11.75 -10.31
N VAL A 341 -3.22 -11.33 -11.55
CA VAL A 341 -3.26 -9.92 -11.98
C VAL A 341 -4.66 -9.34 -11.81
N ALA A 342 -5.70 -10.07 -12.21
CA ALA A 342 -7.09 -9.64 -12.08
C ALA A 342 -7.46 -9.34 -10.62
N VAL A 343 -7.04 -10.18 -9.66
CA VAL A 343 -7.27 -9.94 -8.22
C VAL A 343 -6.63 -8.62 -7.77
N HIS A 344 -5.40 -8.35 -8.18
CA HIS A 344 -4.74 -7.08 -7.86
C HIS A 344 -5.47 -5.88 -8.49
N LEU A 345 -5.93 -6.01 -9.74
CA LEU A 345 -6.72 -4.97 -10.41
C LEU A 345 -8.04 -4.69 -9.69
N TRP A 346 -8.72 -5.71 -9.15
CA TRP A 346 -9.90 -5.50 -8.30
C TRP A 346 -9.56 -4.68 -7.04
N GLY A 347 -8.39 -4.92 -6.45
CA GLY A 347 -7.91 -4.10 -5.33
C GLY A 347 -7.68 -2.65 -5.71
N HIS A 348 -7.07 -2.39 -6.88
CA HIS A 348 -6.91 -1.04 -7.41
C HIS A 348 -8.25 -0.38 -7.77
N ALA A 349 -9.20 -1.15 -8.33
CA ALA A 349 -10.55 -0.69 -8.65
C ALA A 349 -11.32 -0.28 -7.37
N LEU A 350 -11.21 -1.08 -6.31
CA LEU A 350 -11.81 -0.74 -5.02
C LEU A 350 -11.20 0.55 -4.45
N GLY A 351 -9.88 0.71 -4.54
CA GLY A 351 -9.21 1.94 -4.11
C GLY A 351 -9.65 3.17 -4.91
N ALA A 352 -9.87 3.04 -6.21
CA ALA A 352 -10.41 4.11 -7.06
C ALA A 352 -11.86 4.46 -6.65
N ASP A 353 -12.69 3.46 -6.43
CA ASP A 353 -14.08 3.65 -6.00
C ASP A 353 -14.19 4.32 -4.62
N ASP A 354 -13.33 3.93 -3.67
CA ASP A 354 -13.26 4.55 -2.34
C ASP A 354 -12.86 6.05 -2.40
N LEU A 355 -12.16 6.46 -3.47
CA LEU A 355 -11.83 7.86 -3.76
C LEU A 355 -12.90 8.59 -4.59
N GLY A 356 -14.00 7.89 -4.96
CA GLY A 356 -15.08 8.45 -5.77
C GLY A 356 -14.77 8.48 -7.29
N ASP A 357 -13.69 7.84 -7.74
CA ASP A 357 -13.29 7.76 -9.16
C ASP A 357 -13.90 6.52 -9.84
N ALA A 358 -15.20 6.61 -10.14
CA ALA A 358 -15.93 5.51 -10.77
C ALA A 358 -15.42 5.21 -12.19
N ALA A 359 -14.99 6.23 -12.95
CA ALA A 359 -14.46 6.03 -14.30
C ALA A 359 -13.20 5.16 -14.29
N ARG A 360 -12.29 5.45 -13.38
CA ARG A 360 -11.07 4.66 -13.19
C ARG A 360 -11.36 3.25 -12.69
N ARG A 361 -12.27 3.10 -11.71
CA ARG A 361 -12.74 1.79 -11.25
C ARG A 361 -13.18 0.94 -12.43
N ASP A 362 -14.03 1.49 -13.31
CA ASP A 362 -14.61 0.77 -14.44
C ASP A 362 -13.56 0.38 -15.48
N VAL A 363 -12.55 1.23 -15.75
CA VAL A 363 -11.40 0.89 -16.62
C VAL A 363 -10.60 -0.27 -16.03
N LEU A 364 -10.32 -0.26 -14.73
CA LEU A 364 -9.56 -1.33 -14.08
C LEU A 364 -10.33 -2.67 -14.07
N LEU A 365 -11.64 -2.63 -13.86
CA LEU A 365 -12.49 -3.81 -13.96
C LEU A 365 -12.54 -4.35 -15.39
N ALA A 366 -12.70 -3.49 -16.40
CA ALA A 366 -12.67 -3.89 -17.80
C ALA A 366 -11.33 -4.51 -18.21
N THR A 367 -10.21 -3.98 -17.68
CA THR A 367 -8.87 -4.56 -17.90
C THR A 367 -8.77 -5.96 -17.29
N ALA A 368 -9.31 -6.16 -16.09
CA ALA A 368 -9.36 -7.49 -15.46
C ALA A 368 -10.25 -8.46 -16.26
N ASP A 369 -11.41 -8.01 -16.75
CA ASP A 369 -12.31 -8.80 -17.56
C ASP A 369 -11.62 -9.27 -18.86
N ALA A 370 -10.90 -8.39 -19.56
CA ALA A 370 -10.16 -8.71 -20.79
C ALA A 370 -9.06 -9.77 -20.54
N LEU A 371 -8.30 -9.62 -19.44
CA LEU A 371 -7.28 -10.60 -19.05
C LEU A 371 -7.87 -12.00 -18.80
N LEU A 372 -9.05 -12.07 -18.20
CA LEU A 372 -9.73 -13.33 -17.87
C LEU A 372 -10.48 -13.94 -19.05
N ALA A 373 -10.78 -13.16 -20.10
CA ALA A 373 -11.41 -13.64 -21.33
C ALA A 373 -10.41 -14.23 -22.33
N ASP A 374 -9.10 -14.25 -22.03
CA ASP A 374 -8.02 -14.59 -22.99
C ASP A 374 -7.98 -13.65 -24.21
N GLU A 375 -8.58 -12.49 -24.11
CA GLU A 375 -8.49 -11.45 -25.11
C GLU A 375 -7.12 -10.74 -24.96
N ASP A 376 -6.50 -10.40 -26.11
CA ASP A 376 -5.34 -9.51 -26.09
C ASP A 376 -5.71 -8.23 -25.34
N VAL A 377 -4.95 -7.85 -24.32
CA VAL A 377 -5.13 -6.55 -23.65
C VAL A 377 -5.03 -5.51 -24.74
N PRO A 378 -6.11 -4.77 -25.03
CA PRO A 378 -6.15 -3.90 -26.22
C PRO A 378 -4.99 -2.93 -26.18
N LYS A 379 -4.07 -3.01 -27.15
CA LYS A 379 -2.96 -2.06 -27.28
C LYS A 379 -3.50 -0.63 -27.42
N ASP A 380 -4.73 -0.49 -27.89
CA ASP A 380 -5.40 0.79 -28.18
C ASP A 380 -6.59 1.10 -27.28
N GLY A 381 -7.22 0.10 -26.66
CA GLY A 381 -8.51 0.25 -25.94
C GLY A 381 -8.44 0.94 -24.56
N LEU A 382 -7.25 1.13 -24.02
CA LEU A 382 -7.04 1.93 -22.78
C LEU A 382 -7.02 3.45 -23.04
N MET A 383 -7.02 3.91 -24.30
CA MET A 383 -6.96 5.34 -24.65
C MET A 383 -8.29 5.93 -25.15
N ASP A 384 -9.22 5.12 -25.71
CA ASP A 384 -10.43 5.66 -26.34
C ASP A 384 -11.53 6.02 -25.34
N GLY A 385 -11.38 5.70 -24.05
CA GLY A 385 -12.32 6.09 -23.00
C GLY A 385 -12.09 7.47 -22.39
N PHE A 386 -10.97 8.12 -22.68
CA PHE A 386 -10.66 9.47 -22.20
C PHE A 386 -10.71 10.46 -23.36
N GLY A 387 -11.93 10.85 -23.75
CA GLY A 387 -12.13 12.02 -24.59
C GLY A 387 -11.40 13.22 -23.99
N THR A 388 -10.51 13.84 -24.74
CA THR A 388 -9.95 15.17 -24.42
C THR A 388 -11.10 16.15 -24.22
N PRO A 389 -11.03 17.04 -23.21
CA PRO A 389 -12.00 18.08 -23.00
C PRO A 389 -12.06 19.09 -24.14
#